data_813d97d0f45702a9077ed8392259c262
#
_entry.id   813d97d0f45702a9077ed8392259c262
#
_cell.length_a   1.000
_cell.length_b   1.000
_cell.length_c   1.000
_cell.angle_alpha   90.00
_cell.angle_beta   90.00
_cell.angle_gamma   90.00
#
_symmetry.space_group_name_H-M   'P 1'
#
loop_
_entity.id
_entity.type
_entity.pdbx_description
1 polymer ?
#
loop_
_entity_poly.entity_id
_entity_poly.type
_entity_poly.pdbx_seq_one_letter_code
_entity_poly.pdbx_strand_id
1 'polypeptide(L)'
;MQTMTSSALILLPTALDADSDPEQSLPGPVLAQLRSLTHFVVEDAKSARAWLKRCAWPQPLPQALMQVWNEHTAQVTAQSDAVIKQVLDWLEAGHSVGLLSEAGLPAIADPGQALIAAVHANGYVVRPLVGPSSIMLALMASGLNGQHFEFKGYLPAASDAREASLRSLERSSQQDGRSIIFIETPYRNDAMMASLRAVLSDETWMCVASALGSPKERIYAKTIAQWKQFAWSPGRDPAVFVLACNKAKESRLTKAVGGRHDLKAHRRKHF
;
A
#
# COMPACT_ATOMS: atom_id res chain seq x y z
N MET A 1 6.05 35.52 21.59
CA MET A 1 6.81 34.28 21.30
C MET A 1 6.36 33.78 19.95
N GLN A 2 7.08 34.10 18.87
CA GLN A 2 6.86 33.47 17.57
C GLN A 2 7.28 32.02 17.73
N THR A 3 6.34 31.09 17.58
CA THR A 3 6.65 29.68 17.41
C THR A 3 7.43 29.56 16.11
N MET A 4 8.74 29.47 16.21
CA MET A 4 9.58 29.04 15.09
C MET A 4 9.06 27.65 14.72
N THR A 5 8.35 27.54 13.61
CA THR A 5 8.04 26.25 13.02
C THR A 5 9.37 25.62 12.64
N SER A 6 9.84 24.66 13.45
CA SER A 6 11.07 23.94 13.14
C SER A 6 10.90 23.25 11.79
N SER A 7 11.94 23.35 10.93
CA SER A 7 12.00 22.60 9.67
C SER A 7 11.77 21.11 9.92
N ALA A 8 11.12 20.43 8.99
CA ALA A 8 10.75 19.03 9.15
C ALA A 8 10.86 18.26 7.83
N LEU A 9 11.13 16.97 7.93
CA LEU A 9 10.90 16.03 6.83
C LEU A 9 9.41 15.68 6.83
N ILE A 10 8.71 16.04 5.75
CA ILE A 10 7.28 15.81 5.56
C ILE A 10 7.10 14.60 4.65
N LEU A 11 6.49 13.53 5.16
CA LEU A 11 6.17 12.36 4.37
C LEU A 11 4.87 12.62 3.62
N LEU A 12 4.99 12.86 2.32
CA LEU A 12 3.89 13.28 1.45
C LEU A 12 3.30 12.07 0.71
N PRO A 13 2.05 11.72 0.95
CA PRO A 13 1.38 10.69 0.17
C PRO A 13 1.13 11.15 -1.28
N THR A 14 1.06 10.17 -2.18
CA THR A 14 0.63 10.35 -3.57
C THR A 14 -0.63 9.52 -3.84
N ALA A 15 -1.30 9.76 -4.97
CA ALA A 15 -2.41 8.90 -5.39
C ALA A 15 -1.90 7.49 -5.73
N LEU A 16 -2.77 6.48 -5.59
CA LEU A 16 -2.45 5.10 -5.97
C LEU A 16 -2.46 4.88 -7.48
N ASP A 17 -3.25 5.66 -8.19
CA ASP A 17 -3.33 5.64 -9.65
C ASP A 17 -2.80 6.97 -10.20
N ALA A 18 -1.86 6.86 -11.14
CA ALA A 18 -1.20 8.01 -11.74
C ALA A 18 -2.17 8.96 -12.47
N ASP A 19 -3.34 8.50 -12.89
CA ASP A 19 -4.34 9.30 -13.59
C ASP A 19 -5.43 9.86 -12.66
N SER A 20 -5.44 9.50 -11.37
CA SER A 20 -6.42 10.01 -10.41
C SER A 20 -6.31 11.51 -10.20
N ASP A 21 -7.43 12.18 -9.97
CA ASP A 21 -7.48 13.58 -9.55
C ASP A 21 -6.91 13.74 -8.13
N PRO A 22 -5.86 14.57 -7.92
CA PRO A 22 -5.30 14.78 -6.58
C PRO A 22 -6.31 15.29 -5.56
N GLU A 23 -7.25 16.14 -5.95
CA GLU A 23 -8.27 16.70 -5.06
C GLU A 23 -9.28 15.65 -4.56
N GLN A 24 -9.43 14.54 -5.30
CA GLN A 24 -10.25 13.39 -4.89
C GLN A 24 -9.47 12.33 -4.13
N SER A 25 -8.14 12.29 -4.32
CA SER A 25 -7.28 11.26 -3.77
C SER A 25 -6.65 11.64 -2.43
N LEU A 26 -6.45 12.94 -2.19
CA LEU A 26 -5.75 13.45 -1.01
C LEU A 26 -6.60 14.49 -0.28
N PRO A 27 -6.51 14.53 1.08
CA PRO A 27 -7.13 15.58 1.86
C PRO A 27 -6.61 16.98 1.50
N GLY A 28 -7.47 17.98 1.47
CA GLY A 28 -7.10 19.37 1.15
C GLY A 28 -5.89 19.91 1.96
N PRO A 29 -5.80 19.66 3.29
CA PRO A 29 -4.62 20.06 4.08
C PRO A 29 -3.30 19.44 3.61
N VAL A 30 -3.32 18.21 3.06
CA VAL A 30 -2.14 17.54 2.49
C VAL A 30 -1.69 18.23 1.22
N LEU A 31 -2.62 18.57 0.33
CA LEU A 31 -2.34 19.32 -0.89
C LEU A 31 -1.83 20.73 -0.57
N ALA A 32 -2.40 21.40 0.44
CA ALA A 32 -1.92 22.70 0.90
C ALA A 32 -0.48 22.60 1.42
N GLN A 33 -0.15 21.56 2.19
CA GLN A 33 1.22 21.32 2.66
C GLN A 33 2.17 21.05 1.49
N LEU A 34 1.80 20.19 0.53
CA LEU A 34 2.60 19.93 -0.66
C LEU A 34 2.89 21.22 -1.44
N ARG A 35 1.88 22.06 -1.65
CA ARG A 35 1.99 23.34 -2.38
C ARG A 35 2.89 24.38 -1.68
N SER A 36 3.09 24.25 -0.38
CA SER A 36 3.95 25.15 0.40
C SER A 36 5.43 24.79 0.38
N LEU A 37 5.78 23.59 -0.07
CA LEU A 37 7.16 23.10 -0.08
C LEU A 37 7.86 23.43 -1.40
N THR A 38 9.20 23.58 -1.32
CA THR A 38 10.08 23.81 -2.48
C THR A 38 11.20 22.78 -2.60
N HIS A 39 11.44 22.00 -1.54
CA HIS A 39 12.51 21.00 -1.44
C HIS A 39 11.88 19.63 -1.35
N PHE A 40 12.34 18.69 -2.19
CA PHE A 40 11.76 17.37 -2.28
C PHE A 40 12.83 16.28 -2.38
N VAL A 41 12.52 15.14 -1.80
CA VAL A 41 13.18 13.87 -2.07
C VAL A 41 12.17 12.99 -2.80
N VAL A 42 12.56 12.41 -3.93
CA VAL A 42 11.65 11.71 -4.85
C VAL A 42 12.30 10.46 -5.40
N GLU A 43 11.52 9.46 -5.80
CA GLU A 43 12.05 8.25 -6.43
C GLU A 43 12.48 8.51 -7.88
N ASP A 44 11.66 9.26 -8.63
CA ASP A 44 11.96 9.73 -9.99
C ASP A 44 11.54 11.20 -10.14
N ALA A 45 12.47 12.02 -10.64
CA ALA A 45 12.23 13.45 -10.76
C ALA A 45 11.24 13.83 -11.87
N LYS A 46 11.03 12.95 -12.87
CA LYS A 46 10.10 13.21 -13.98
C LYS A 46 8.66 12.99 -13.53
N SER A 47 8.38 11.85 -12.91
CA SER A 47 7.07 11.52 -12.35
C SER A 47 6.67 12.49 -11.24
N ALA A 48 7.63 12.85 -10.34
CA ALA A 48 7.40 13.83 -9.29
C ALA A 48 7.00 15.22 -9.85
N ARG A 49 7.67 15.70 -10.90
CA ARG A 49 7.27 16.97 -11.56
C ARG A 49 5.88 16.87 -12.19
N ALA A 50 5.55 15.74 -12.82
CA ALA A 50 4.22 15.52 -13.37
C ALA A 50 3.16 15.53 -12.25
N TRP A 51 3.44 14.89 -11.12
CA TRP A 51 2.57 14.90 -9.94
C TRP A 51 2.39 16.31 -9.35
N LEU A 52 3.48 17.08 -9.13
CA LEU A 52 3.41 18.45 -8.65
C LEU A 52 2.55 19.34 -9.56
N LYS A 53 2.70 19.19 -10.89
CA LYS A 53 1.87 19.91 -11.87
C LYS A 53 0.39 19.58 -11.71
N ARG A 54 0.05 18.32 -11.51
CA ARG A 54 -1.34 17.87 -11.29
C ARG A 54 -1.90 18.36 -9.97
N CYS A 55 -1.07 18.44 -8.92
CA CYS A 55 -1.43 19.03 -7.64
C CYS A 55 -1.56 20.56 -7.67
N ALA A 56 -1.46 21.20 -8.83
CA ALA A 56 -1.45 22.66 -8.97
C ALA A 56 -0.38 23.34 -8.09
N TRP A 57 0.85 22.79 -8.07
CA TRP A 57 1.96 23.40 -7.35
C TRP A 57 2.23 24.82 -7.91
N PRO A 58 2.33 25.86 -7.04
CA PRO A 58 2.14 27.25 -7.47
C PRO A 58 3.34 27.88 -8.16
N GLN A 59 4.50 27.22 -8.19
CA GLN A 59 5.74 27.77 -8.74
C GLN A 59 6.11 27.11 -10.07
N PRO A 60 6.95 27.72 -10.89
CA PRO A 60 7.53 27.07 -12.08
C PRO A 60 8.29 25.79 -11.67
N LEU A 61 8.00 24.67 -12.31
CA LEU A 61 8.57 23.36 -11.96
C LEU A 61 10.12 23.31 -11.84
N PRO A 62 10.92 24.10 -12.59
CA PRO A 62 12.37 24.17 -12.38
C PRO A 62 12.78 24.70 -11.00
N GLN A 63 11.90 25.38 -10.27
CA GLN A 63 12.17 25.87 -8.91
C GLN A 63 11.98 24.79 -7.84
N ALA A 64 11.41 23.65 -8.17
CA ALA A 64 11.36 22.48 -7.29
C ALA A 64 12.75 21.86 -7.18
N LEU A 65 13.40 22.03 -6.02
CA LEU A 65 14.70 21.44 -5.73
C LEU A 65 14.49 19.98 -5.34
N MET A 66 15.07 19.06 -6.11
CA MET A 66 14.83 17.63 -5.95
C MET A 66 16.13 16.86 -5.76
N GLN A 67 16.11 15.93 -4.80
CA GLN A 67 17.08 14.85 -4.68
C GLN A 67 16.41 13.53 -5.02
N VAL A 68 17.11 12.64 -5.73
CA VAL A 68 16.61 11.32 -6.08
C VAL A 68 17.01 10.32 -5.01
N TRP A 69 16.01 9.59 -4.49
CA TRP A 69 16.16 8.51 -3.53
C TRP A 69 15.33 7.32 -3.96
N ASN A 70 15.95 6.39 -4.68
CA ASN A 70 15.34 5.15 -5.15
C ASN A 70 16.12 3.94 -4.63
N GLU A 71 15.72 2.73 -4.98
CA GLU A 71 16.39 1.50 -4.56
C GLU A 71 17.90 1.51 -4.89
N HIS A 72 18.28 2.01 -6.07
CA HIS A 72 19.68 2.09 -6.49
C HIS A 72 20.46 3.09 -5.62
N THR A 73 19.93 4.29 -5.41
CA THR A 73 20.53 5.31 -4.54
C THR A 73 20.70 4.81 -3.11
N ALA A 74 19.67 4.13 -2.58
CA ALA A 74 19.68 3.59 -1.22
C ALA A 74 20.71 2.47 -1.01
N GLN A 75 21.08 1.74 -2.06
CA GLN A 75 22.07 0.65 -2.00
C GLN A 75 23.52 1.13 -2.14
N VAL A 76 23.76 2.31 -2.71
CA VAL A 76 25.11 2.87 -2.93
C VAL A 76 25.44 3.87 -1.82
N THR A 77 26.25 3.46 -0.85
CA THR A 77 26.57 4.24 0.36
C THR A 77 26.96 5.71 0.06
N ALA A 78 27.87 5.94 -0.88
CA ALA A 78 28.31 7.30 -1.22
C ALA A 78 27.18 8.18 -1.79
N GLN A 79 26.21 7.59 -2.53
CA GLN A 79 25.07 8.33 -3.06
C GLN A 79 24.03 8.59 -1.97
N SER A 80 23.75 7.59 -1.13
CA SER A 80 22.83 7.75 -0.01
C SER A 80 23.34 8.80 0.99
N ASP A 81 24.63 8.78 1.33
CA ASP A 81 25.24 9.77 2.24
C ASP A 81 25.17 11.20 1.67
N ALA A 82 25.39 11.36 0.37
CA ALA A 82 25.29 12.66 -0.30
C ALA A 82 23.86 13.23 -0.26
N VAL A 83 22.84 12.39 -0.50
CA VAL A 83 21.43 12.81 -0.42
C VAL A 83 21.04 13.12 1.02
N ILE A 84 21.40 12.26 1.99
CA ILE A 84 21.15 12.50 3.41
C ILE A 84 21.76 13.83 3.83
N LYS A 85 23.04 14.05 3.50
CA LYS A 85 23.72 15.32 3.82
C LYS A 85 22.96 16.51 3.24
N GLN A 86 22.57 16.46 1.97
CA GLN A 86 21.85 17.57 1.33
C GLN A 86 20.49 17.84 2.01
N VAL A 87 19.77 16.79 2.42
CA VAL A 87 18.50 16.96 3.15
C VAL A 87 18.74 17.60 4.52
N LEU A 88 19.77 17.18 5.23
CA LEU A 88 20.15 17.80 6.52
C LEU A 88 20.56 19.26 6.36
N ASP A 89 21.35 19.59 5.34
CA ASP A 89 21.73 20.98 5.02
C ASP A 89 20.48 21.86 4.75
N TRP A 90 19.47 21.34 4.05
CA TRP A 90 18.20 22.04 3.83
C TRP A 90 17.41 22.25 5.12
N LEU A 91 17.33 21.21 5.96
CA LEU A 91 16.65 21.30 7.26
C LEU A 91 17.34 22.30 8.19
N GLU A 92 18.68 22.30 8.23
CA GLU A 92 19.47 23.26 9.00
C GLU A 92 19.27 24.71 8.51
N ALA A 93 19.14 24.89 7.21
CA ALA A 93 18.82 26.20 6.61
C ALA A 93 17.37 26.67 6.86
N GLY A 94 16.55 25.84 7.59
CA GLY A 94 15.19 26.20 7.94
C GLY A 94 14.13 25.78 6.90
N HIS A 95 14.51 25.02 5.86
CA HIS A 95 13.58 24.52 4.84
C HIS A 95 12.99 23.19 5.25
N SER A 96 11.67 23.04 5.21
CA SER A 96 11.04 21.74 5.29
C SER A 96 11.16 21.01 3.95
N VAL A 97 11.36 19.68 4.01
CA VAL A 97 11.60 18.82 2.86
C VAL A 97 10.47 17.81 2.71
N GLY A 98 9.90 17.68 1.52
CA GLY A 98 8.88 16.69 1.21
C GLY A 98 9.51 15.39 0.71
N LEU A 99 9.21 14.25 1.32
CA LEU A 99 9.51 12.93 0.77
C LEU A 99 8.28 12.39 0.03
N LEU A 100 8.41 12.13 -1.27
CA LEU A 100 7.37 11.62 -2.17
C LEU A 100 7.74 10.22 -2.67
N SER A 101 6.78 9.31 -2.65
CA SER A 101 6.85 8.01 -3.35
C SER A 101 6.15 8.09 -4.72
N GLU A 102 6.32 7.06 -5.54
CA GLU A 102 5.62 6.95 -6.83
C GLU A 102 4.11 6.73 -6.63
N ALA A 103 3.69 5.97 -5.61
CA ALA A 103 2.29 5.70 -5.31
C ALA A 103 2.05 5.45 -3.83
N GLY A 104 1.04 6.09 -3.25
CA GLY A 104 0.62 5.85 -1.87
C GLY A 104 1.47 6.52 -0.81
N LEU A 105 1.86 5.78 0.22
CA LEU A 105 2.59 6.29 1.38
C LEU A 105 4.10 6.10 1.22
N PRO A 106 4.93 7.15 1.32
CA PRO A 106 6.38 7.03 1.22
C PRO A 106 6.95 6.18 2.37
N ALA A 107 8.04 5.47 2.09
CA ALA A 107 8.72 4.55 2.99
C ALA A 107 7.90 3.29 3.42
N ILE A 108 6.75 3.05 2.80
CA ILE A 108 5.97 1.83 2.99
C ILE A 108 6.05 1.00 1.70
N ALA A 109 6.79 -0.09 1.74
CA ALA A 109 7.18 -0.91 0.58
C ALA A 109 8.08 -0.16 -0.43
N ASP A 110 8.59 1.00 -0.07
CA ASP A 110 9.43 1.90 -0.84
C ASP A 110 10.73 2.22 -0.09
N PRO A 111 11.79 2.64 -0.77
CA PRO A 111 12.99 3.13 -0.12
C PRO A 111 12.70 4.44 0.64
N GLY A 112 13.32 4.61 1.82
CA GLY A 112 13.12 5.82 2.65
C GLY A 112 13.53 5.64 4.09
N GLN A 113 13.58 4.39 4.55
CA GLN A 113 13.89 4.05 5.94
C GLN A 113 15.22 4.69 6.42
N ALA A 114 16.29 4.57 5.64
CA ALA A 114 17.61 5.07 6.03
C ALA A 114 17.62 6.61 6.11
N LEU A 115 16.97 7.29 5.17
CA LEU A 115 16.82 8.75 5.19
C LEU A 115 16.05 9.22 6.42
N ILE A 116 14.91 8.60 6.70
CA ILE A 116 14.07 8.93 7.86
C ILE A 116 14.86 8.70 9.17
N ALA A 117 15.59 7.58 9.28
CA ALA A 117 16.42 7.27 10.43
C ALA A 117 17.53 8.32 10.63
N ALA A 118 18.19 8.76 9.55
CA ALA A 118 19.20 9.79 9.61
C ALA A 118 18.64 11.16 10.07
N VAL A 119 17.45 11.54 9.58
CA VAL A 119 16.76 12.77 9.99
C VAL A 119 16.43 12.74 11.49
N HIS A 120 15.91 11.62 12.00
CA HIS A 120 15.67 11.43 13.44
C HIS A 120 16.96 11.47 14.25
N ALA A 121 18.02 10.80 13.79
CA ALA A 121 19.32 10.77 14.47
C ALA A 121 19.95 12.16 14.62
N ASN A 122 19.63 13.09 13.71
CA ASN A 122 20.08 14.49 13.76
C ASN A 122 19.08 15.43 14.47
N GLY A 123 18.06 14.89 15.15
CA GLY A 123 17.14 15.65 15.99
C GLY A 123 16.07 16.44 15.25
N TYR A 124 15.90 16.25 13.94
CA TYR A 124 14.84 16.90 13.18
C TYR A 124 13.52 16.15 13.27
N VAL A 125 12.44 16.91 13.10
CA VAL A 125 11.07 16.37 13.12
C VAL A 125 10.76 15.65 11.81
N VAL A 126 10.16 14.47 11.92
CA VAL A 126 9.54 13.75 10.80
C VAL A 126 8.03 13.80 10.97
N ARG A 127 7.32 14.28 9.95
CA ARG A 127 5.85 14.44 9.98
C ARG A 127 5.18 13.65 8.87
N PRO A 128 4.56 12.51 9.16
CA PRO A 128 3.75 11.79 8.19
C PRO A 128 2.42 12.52 7.95
N LEU A 129 1.98 12.55 6.70
CA LEU A 129 0.66 13.07 6.33
C LEU A 129 -0.29 11.92 5.98
N VAL A 130 -1.59 12.18 6.14
CA VAL A 130 -2.66 11.22 5.85
C VAL A 130 -2.82 11.04 4.35
N GLY A 131 -2.85 9.81 3.88
CA GLY A 131 -3.03 9.48 2.47
C GLY A 131 -3.42 8.02 2.22
N PRO A 132 -3.66 7.64 0.97
CA PRO A 132 -4.07 6.29 0.62
C PRO A 132 -2.91 5.30 0.77
N SER A 133 -3.25 4.08 1.17
CA SER A 133 -2.36 2.93 1.22
C SER A 133 -3.03 1.73 0.57
N SER A 134 -2.48 1.21 -0.51
CA SER A 134 -3.01 0.02 -1.18
C SER A 134 -3.05 -1.18 -0.24
N ILE A 135 -2.05 -1.32 0.63
CA ILE A 135 -1.94 -2.38 1.63
C ILE A 135 -3.12 -2.33 2.61
N MET A 136 -3.39 -1.15 3.18
CA MET A 136 -4.49 -0.97 4.14
C MET A 136 -5.87 -1.04 3.47
N LEU A 137 -6.04 -0.49 2.29
CA LEU A 137 -7.29 -0.58 1.53
C LEU A 137 -7.63 -2.03 1.18
N ALA A 138 -6.63 -2.82 0.74
CA ALA A 138 -6.82 -4.24 0.49
C ALA A 138 -7.22 -5.02 1.75
N LEU A 139 -6.55 -4.75 2.89
CA LEU A 139 -6.89 -5.37 4.16
C LEU A 139 -8.31 -4.99 4.62
N MET A 140 -8.67 -3.70 4.57
CA MET A 140 -10.02 -3.22 4.92
C MET A 140 -11.11 -3.90 4.10
N ALA A 141 -10.88 -4.05 2.79
CA ALA A 141 -11.85 -4.62 1.86
C ALA A 141 -11.87 -6.17 1.88
N SER A 142 -10.84 -6.80 2.43
CA SER A 142 -10.70 -8.27 2.42
C SER A 142 -11.73 -9.01 3.26
N GLY A 143 -12.25 -8.38 4.33
CA GLY A 143 -13.07 -9.03 5.35
C GLY A 143 -12.29 -9.99 6.25
N LEU A 144 -10.95 -9.97 6.19
CA LEU A 144 -10.06 -10.79 7.00
C LEU A 144 -9.65 -10.06 8.31
N ASN A 145 -8.76 -10.64 9.11
CA ASN A 145 -8.39 -10.11 10.40
C ASN A 145 -7.56 -8.82 10.28
N GLY A 146 -8.16 -7.67 10.60
CA GLY A 146 -7.50 -6.37 10.59
C GLY A 146 -6.84 -5.98 11.92
N GLN A 147 -6.92 -6.79 12.97
CA GLN A 147 -6.28 -6.54 14.27
C GLN A 147 -4.94 -7.25 14.40
N HIS A 148 -4.78 -8.37 13.70
CA HIS A 148 -3.55 -9.14 13.68
C HIS A 148 -3.20 -9.47 12.24
N PHE A 149 -2.22 -8.76 11.68
CA PHE A 149 -1.79 -8.92 10.30
C PHE A 149 -0.29 -8.70 10.16
N GLU A 150 0.26 -9.19 9.06
CA GLU A 150 1.66 -9.05 8.71
C GLU A 150 1.80 -8.69 7.24
N PHE A 151 2.65 -7.70 6.92
CA PHE A 151 3.03 -7.37 5.55
C PHE A 151 4.38 -8.01 5.20
N LYS A 152 4.44 -8.73 4.09
CA LYS A 152 5.60 -9.51 3.63
C LYS A 152 6.37 -8.89 2.46
N GLY A 153 5.87 -7.78 1.90
CA GLY A 153 6.46 -7.22 0.68
C GLY A 153 6.28 -8.16 -0.51
N TYR A 154 7.33 -8.31 -1.33
CA TYR A 154 7.34 -9.21 -2.48
C TYR A 154 7.74 -10.63 -2.08
N LEU A 155 7.08 -11.62 -2.67
CA LEU A 155 7.48 -13.02 -2.54
C LEU A 155 8.56 -13.39 -3.59
N PRO A 156 9.30 -14.51 -3.38
CA PRO A 156 10.36 -14.92 -4.30
C PRO A 156 9.87 -15.07 -5.76
N ALA A 157 10.70 -14.66 -6.71
CA ALA A 157 10.38 -14.73 -8.13
C ALA A 157 10.38 -16.18 -8.66
N ALA A 158 11.32 -17.01 -8.17
CA ALA A 158 11.41 -18.42 -8.54
C ALA A 158 10.20 -19.21 -8.03
N SER A 159 9.60 -20.05 -8.89
CA SER A 159 8.35 -20.77 -8.59
C SER A 159 8.44 -21.60 -7.32
N ASP A 160 9.47 -22.44 -7.19
CA ASP A 160 9.62 -23.35 -6.05
C ASP A 160 9.76 -22.58 -4.71
N ALA A 161 10.58 -21.52 -4.72
CA ALA A 161 10.76 -20.66 -3.55
C ALA A 161 9.50 -19.88 -3.19
N ARG A 162 8.75 -19.39 -4.19
CA ARG A 162 7.46 -18.72 -4.01
C ARG A 162 6.43 -19.66 -3.42
N GLU A 163 6.32 -20.88 -3.94
CA GLU A 163 5.38 -21.89 -3.43
C GLU A 163 5.74 -22.33 -2.01
N ALA A 164 7.03 -22.53 -1.72
CA ALA A 164 7.49 -22.84 -0.35
C ALA A 164 7.14 -21.70 0.62
N SER A 165 7.32 -20.43 0.19
CA SER A 165 6.91 -19.25 0.96
C SER A 165 5.40 -19.25 1.20
N LEU A 166 4.58 -19.46 0.18
CA LEU A 166 3.12 -19.50 0.31
C LEU A 166 2.64 -20.55 1.32
N ARG A 167 3.19 -21.78 1.26
CA ARG A 167 2.88 -22.83 2.25
C ARG A 167 3.32 -22.44 3.68
N SER A 168 4.44 -21.74 3.81
CA SER A 168 4.92 -21.24 5.12
C SER A 168 3.99 -20.16 5.68
N LEU A 169 3.57 -19.21 4.85
CA LEU A 169 2.64 -18.13 5.22
C LEU A 169 1.28 -18.69 5.63
N GLU A 170 0.77 -19.66 4.87
CA GLU A 170 -0.48 -20.35 5.22
C GLU A 170 -0.40 -21.02 6.59
N ARG A 171 0.69 -21.77 6.87
CA ARG A 171 0.91 -22.37 8.21
C ARG A 171 0.96 -21.33 9.32
N SER A 172 1.64 -20.19 9.08
CA SER A 172 1.69 -19.10 10.07
C SER A 172 0.30 -18.54 10.35
N SER A 173 -0.50 -18.30 9.32
CA SER A 173 -1.89 -17.86 9.48
C SER A 173 -2.77 -18.90 10.19
N GLN A 174 -2.55 -20.19 9.94
CA GLN A 174 -3.26 -21.28 10.64
C GLN A 174 -2.95 -21.32 12.14
N GLN A 175 -1.74 -20.98 12.54
CA GLN A 175 -1.30 -21.03 13.93
C GLN A 175 -1.96 -19.96 14.80
N ASP A 176 -2.03 -18.73 14.32
CA ASP A 176 -2.44 -17.58 15.15
C ASP A 176 -3.57 -16.72 14.56
N GLY A 177 -4.09 -17.06 13.37
CA GLY A 177 -5.22 -16.36 12.75
C GLY A 177 -4.87 -14.99 12.17
N ARG A 178 -3.57 -14.70 11.95
CA ARG A 178 -3.15 -13.44 11.30
C ARG A 178 -3.54 -13.40 9.84
N SER A 179 -3.86 -12.22 9.35
CA SER A 179 -3.90 -11.94 7.92
C SER A 179 -2.50 -11.67 7.40
N ILE A 180 -2.17 -12.21 6.23
CA ILE A 180 -0.87 -12.01 5.60
C ILE A 180 -1.08 -11.24 4.31
N ILE A 181 -0.41 -10.10 4.20
CA ILE A 181 -0.49 -9.18 3.07
C ILE A 181 0.82 -9.26 2.31
N PHE A 182 0.75 -9.36 1.00
CA PHE A 182 1.91 -9.28 0.12
C PHE A 182 1.54 -8.62 -1.20
N ILE A 183 2.54 -8.16 -1.93
CA ILE A 183 2.38 -7.48 -3.21
C ILE A 183 3.13 -8.23 -4.30
N GLU A 184 2.74 -7.96 -5.54
CA GLU A 184 3.44 -8.51 -6.68
C GLU A 184 3.60 -7.47 -7.79
N THR A 185 4.64 -7.62 -8.58
CA THR A 185 4.83 -6.80 -9.78
C THR A 185 3.80 -7.20 -10.85
N PRO A 186 3.27 -6.24 -11.62
CA PRO A 186 2.19 -6.50 -12.58
C PRO A 186 2.47 -7.64 -13.56
N TYR A 187 3.72 -7.78 -14.01
CA TYR A 187 4.08 -8.83 -14.97
C TYR A 187 4.16 -10.24 -14.37
N ARG A 188 4.13 -10.39 -13.03
CA ARG A 188 4.15 -11.69 -12.33
C ARG A 188 2.80 -12.10 -11.72
N ASN A 189 1.76 -11.28 -11.83
CA ASN A 189 0.46 -11.55 -11.23
C ASN A 189 -0.12 -12.90 -11.65
N ASP A 190 -0.06 -13.25 -12.95
CA ASP A 190 -0.62 -14.51 -13.43
C ASP A 190 0.13 -15.72 -12.85
N ALA A 191 1.46 -15.63 -12.74
CA ALA A 191 2.28 -16.67 -12.12
C ALA A 191 1.99 -16.77 -10.60
N MET A 192 1.76 -15.66 -9.93
CA MET A 192 1.35 -15.64 -8.52
C MET A 192 -0.02 -16.30 -8.34
N MET A 193 -1.01 -15.93 -9.15
CA MET A 193 -2.34 -16.54 -9.12
C MET A 193 -2.30 -18.05 -9.38
N ALA A 194 -1.45 -18.51 -10.30
CA ALA A 194 -1.25 -19.94 -10.56
C ALA A 194 -0.69 -20.67 -9.33
N SER A 195 0.38 -20.13 -8.71
CA SER A 195 0.98 -20.70 -7.51
C SER A 195 -0.01 -20.75 -6.33
N LEU A 196 -0.76 -19.66 -6.09
CA LEU A 196 -1.77 -19.61 -5.03
C LEU A 196 -2.83 -20.72 -5.17
N ARG A 197 -3.36 -20.91 -6.39
CA ARG A 197 -4.34 -21.96 -6.69
C ARG A 197 -3.76 -23.37 -6.56
N ALA A 198 -2.45 -23.52 -6.84
CA ALA A 198 -1.80 -24.84 -6.83
C ALA A 198 -1.44 -25.32 -5.43
N VAL A 199 -1.02 -24.43 -4.52
CA VAL A 199 -0.36 -24.84 -3.28
C VAL A 199 -1.13 -24.56 -2.00
N LEU A 200 -2.09 -23.62 -2.00
CA LEU A 200 -2.87 -23.31 -0.82
C LEU A 200 -4.05 -24.25 -0.65
N SER A 201 -4.44 -24.48 0.58
CA SER A 201 -5.58 -25.30 0.97
C SER A 201 -6.90 -24.71 0.46
N ASP A 202 -7.83 -25.52 0.04
CA ASP A 202 -9.13 -25.12 -0.53
C ASP A 202 -9.93 -24.19 0.38
N GLU A 203 -9.78 -24.32 1.70
CA GLU A 203 -10.48 -23.54 2.74
C GLU A 203 -9.77 -22.20 3.07
N THR A 204 -8.55 -21.99 2.59
CA THR A 204 -7.82 -20.74 2.82
C THR A 204 -8.51 -19.59 2.08
N TRP A 205 -8.81 -18.53 2.80
CA TRP A 205 -9.36 -17.31 2.23
C TRP A 205 -8.26 -16.46 1.61
N MET A 206 -8.54 -15.92 0.44
CA MET A 206 -7.66 -15.00 -0.26
C MET A 206 -8.47 -13.86 -0.85
N CYS A 207 -8.06 -12.64 -0.53
CA CYS A 207 -8.50 -11.43 -1.22
C CYS A 207 -7.43 -10.98 -2.20
N VAL A 208 -7.84 -10.61 -3.40
CA VAL A 208 -7.01 -9.92 -4.39
C VAL A 208 -7.64 -8.58 -4.68
N ALA A 209 -6.92 -7.51 -4.37
CA ALA A 209 -7.31 -6.13 -4.65
C ALA A 209 -6.41 -5.58 -5.76
N SER A 210 -6.99 -5.20 -6.88
CA SER A 210 -6.29 -4.79 -8.09
C SER A 210 -6.70 -3.40 -8.52
N ALA A 211 -5.75 -2.62 -9.04
CA ALA A 211 -5.93 -1.28 -9.56
C ALA A 211 -6.66 -0.34 -8.60
N LEU A 212 -6.35 -0.45 -7.29
CA LEU A 212 -6.98 0.33 -6.24
C LEU A 212 -6.88 1.84 -6.50
N GLY A 213 -7.99 2.55 -6.29
CA GLY A 213 -8.08 3.99 -6.51
C GLY A 213 -8.22 4.39 -7.98
N SER A 214 -8.37 3.43 -8.90
CA SER A 214 -8.62 3.69 -10.33
C SER A 214 -10.03 3.28 -10.76
N PRO A 215 -10.52 3.73 -11.93
CA PRO A 215 -11.78 3.23 -12.50
C PRO A 215 -11.78 1.74 -12.82
N LYS A 216 -10.59 1.10 -12.87
CA LYS A 216 -10.42 -0.34 -13.09
C LYS A 216 -10.39 -1.15 -11.80
N GLU A 217 -10.58 -0.53 -10.65
CA GLU A 217 -10.53 -1.21 -9.35
C GLU A 217 -11.39 -2.47 -9.33
N ARG A 218 -10.80 -3.57 -8.85
CA ARG A 218 -11.46 -4.86 -8.62
C ARG A 218 -10.96 -5.48 -7.33
N ILE A 219 -11.90 -5.87 -6.47
CA ILE A 219 -11.59 -6.52 -5.21
C ILE A 219 -12.44 -7.78 -5.11
N TYR A 220 -11.77 -8.93 -4.99
CA TYR A 220 -12.43 -10.22 -4.83
C TYR A 220 -11.85 -10.96 -3.63
N ALA A 221 -12.72 -11.33 -2.69
CA ALA A 221 -12.38 -12.18 -1.55
C ALA A 221 -13.12 -13.52 -1.67
N LYS A 222 -12.38 -14.62 -1.75
CA LYS A 222 -12.89 -15.98 -2.01
C LYS A 222 -12.03 -17.01 -1.29
N THR A 223 -12.56 -18.20 -1.05
CA THR A 223 -11.73 -19.37 -0.70
C THR A 223 -10.90 -19.83 -1.91
N ILE A 224 -9.84 -20.57 -1.67
CA ILE A 224 -9.02 -21.12 -2.78
C ILE A 224 -9.84 -22.06 -3.66
N ALA A 225 -10.74 -22.87 -3.07
CA ALA A 225 -11.68 -23.69 -3.85
C ALA A 225 -12.50 -22.86 -4.84
N GLN A 226 -13.00 -21.70 -4.41
CA GLN A 226 -13.73 -20.77 -5.28
C GLN A 226 -12.81 -20.09 -6.30
N TRP A 227 -11.57 -19.75 -5.93
CA TRP A 227 -10.58 -19.18 -6.84
C TRP A 227 -10.19 -20.15 -7.96
N LYS A 228 -10.14 -21.47 -7.70
CA LYS A 228 -9.89 -22.49 -8.73
C LYS A 228 -10.95 -22.51 -9.82
N GLN A 229 -12.18 -22.11 -9.48
CA GLN A 229 -13.32 -22.07 -10.40
C GLN A 229 -13.55 -20.68 -11.01
N PHE A 230 -12.84 -19.64 -10.54
CA PHE A 230 -13.02 -18.27 -10.98
C PHE A 230 -11.90 -17.87 -11.94
N ALA A 231 -12.21 -17.81 -13.23
CA ALA A 231 -11.25 -17.51 -14.32
C ALA A 231 -10.95 -16.02 -14.41
N TRP A 232 -10.41 -15.44 -13.32
CA TRP A 232 -9.97 -14.03 -13.27
C TRP A 232 -8.56 -13.93 -12.72
N SER A 233 -7.81 -12.92 -13.19
CA SER A 233 -6.50 -12.51 -12.71
C SER A 233 -6.36 -10.99 -12.81
N PRO A 234 -5.55 -10.33 -11.98
CA PRO A 234 -5.24 -8.90 -12.11
C PRO A 234 -4.56 -8.53 -13.43
N GLY A 235 -3.97 -9.49 -14.12
CA GLY A 235 -3.21 -9.26 -15.35
C GLY A 235 -2.03 -8.31 -15.11
N ARG A 236 -2.02 -7.17 -15.79
CA ARG A 236 -0.96 -6.15 -15.69
C ARG A 236 -1.29 -5.00 -14.75
N ASP A 237 -2.38 -5.05 -14.02
CA ASP A 237 -2.72 -4.02 -13.03
C ASP A 237 -1.97 -4.26 -11.71
N PRO A 238 -1.57 -3.20 -10.98
CA PRO A 238 -1.01 -3.36 -9.63
C PRO A 238 -1.94 -4.15 -8.73
N ALA A 239 -1.42 -5.09 -7.95
CA ALA A 239 -2.24 -5.95 -7.12
C ALA A 239 -1.67 -6.16 -5.71
N VAL A 240 -2.56 -6.18 -4.73
CA VAL A 240 -2.30 -6.55 -3.34
C VAL A 240 -3.07 -7.83 -3.03
N PHE A 241 -2.40 -8.76 -2.39
CA PHE A 241 -2.93 -10.05 -1.99
C PHE A 241 -3.03 -10.11 -0.46
N VAL A 242 -4.16 -10.59 0.04
CA VAL A 242 -4.36 -10.81 1.48
C VAL A 242 -4.87 -12.21 1.67
N LEU A 243 -4.14 -13.05 2.43
CA LEU A 243 -4.58 -14.40 2.76
C LEU A 243 -4.79 -14.56 4.27
N ALA A 244 -5.73 -15.41 4.65
CA ALA A 244 -5.90 -15.86 6.02
C ALA A 244 -6.58 -17.24 6.09
N CYS A 245 -6.18 -18.03 7.09
CA CYS A 245 -6.79 -19.29 7.43
C CYS A 245 -7.79 -19.05 8.57
N ASN A 246 -9.07 -18.89 8.25
CA ASN A 246 -10.10 -18.57 9.25
C ASN A 246 -10.94 -19.80 9.61
N LYS A 247 -10.61 -20.49 10.68
CA LYS A 247 -11.47 -21.54 11.26
C LYS A 247 -12.75 -20.99 11.92
N ALA A 248 -12.84 -19.67 12.17
CA ALA A 248 -13.88 -19.11 13.06
C ALA A 248 -15.10 -18.49 12.35
N LYS A 249 -15.09 -18.26 11.04
CA LYS A 249 -16.17 -17.53 10.35
C LYS A 249 -17.22 -18.40 9.64
N GLU A 250 -16.91 -19.62 9.28
CA GLU A 250 -17.91 -20.47 8.58
C GLU A 250 -19.15 -20.77 9.43
N SER A 251 -19.00 -20.95 10.74
CA SER A 251 -20.14 -21.26 11.62
C SER A 251 -21.11 -20.09 11.85
N ARG A 252 -20.70 -18.84 11.60
CA ARG A 252 -21.55 -17.65 11.81
C ARG A 252 -22.24 -17.16 10.53
N LEU A 253 -21.59 -17.27 9.38
CA LEU A 253 -22.15 -16.84 8.09
C LEU A 253 -23.15 -17.84 7.53
N THR A 254 -22.91 -19.14 7.65
CA THR A 254 -23.85 -20.20 7.25
C THR A 254 -25.12 -20.18 8.11
N LYS A 255 -25.03 -19.85 9.41
CA LYS A 255 -26.22 -19.68 10.27
C LYS A 255 -27.04 -18.43 9.92
N ALA A 256 -26.42 -17.34 9.44
CA ALA A 256 -27.14 -16.13 9.06
C ALA A 256 -27.88 -16.23 7.71
N VAL A 257 -27.39 -17.05 6.78
CA VAL A 257 -28.04 -17.30 5.48
C VAL A 257 -29.11 -18.37 5.57
N GLY A 258 -28.92 -19.41 6.39
CA GLY A 258 -29.93 -20.47 6.61
C GLY A 258 -31.19 -20.01 7.35
N GLY A 259 -31.08 -18.98 8.21
CA GLY A 259 -32.21 -18.45 8.97
C GLY A 259 -33.20 -17.57 8.20
N ARG A 260 -32.91 -17.20 6.94
CA ARG A 260 -33.84 -16.38 6.13
C ARG A 260 -34.80 -17.18 5.24
N HIS A 261 -34.62 -18.47 5.10
CA HIS A 261 -35.54 -19.31 4.31
C HIS A 261 -36.73 -19.81 5.09
N ASP A 262 -36.69 -19.90 6.43
CA ASP A 262 -37.81 -20.45 7.23
C ASP A 262 -38.88 -19.43 7.62
N LEU A 263 -38.67 -18.13 7.40
CA LEU A 263 -39.66 -17.09 7.78
C LEU A 263 -40.70 -16.77 6.71
N LYS A 264 -40.70 -17.43 5.56
CA LYS A 264 -41.72 -17.25 4.50
C LYS A 264 -42.77 -18.35 4.44
N ALA A 265 -42.69 -19.42 5.25
CA ALA A 265 -43.63 -20.52 5.23
C ALA A 265 -44.81 -20.42 6.24
N HIS A 266 -44.83 -19.42 7.13
CA HIS A 266 -45.83 -19.33 8.20
C HIS A 266 -46.84 -18.17 8.07
N ARG A 267 -47.01 -17.56 6.89
CA ARG A 267 -48.03 -16.52 6.65
C ARG A 267 -49.01 -16.86 5.53
N ARG A 268 -49.55 -18.08 5.51
CA ARG A 268 -50.75 -18.43 4.75
C ARG A 268 -51.56 -19.48 5.48
N LYS A 269 -52.20 -19.15 6.59
CA LYS A 269 -53.41 -19.80 7.10
C LYS A 269 -53.98 -18.82 8.17
N HIS A 270 -55.00 -18.12 7.80
CA HIS A 270 -56.08 -17.47 8.50
C HIS A 270 -56.39 -16.11 7.81
N PHE A 271 -57.25 -16.17 6.90
CA PHE A 271 -58.51 -15.51 6.66
C PHE A 271 -59.06 -15.94 5.31
#